data_e89aadea9b1f0b476d5cd163ad00338f
#
_entry.id   e89aadea9b1f0b476d5cd163ad00338f
#
_cell.length_a   1.000
_cell.length_b   1.000
_cell.length_c   1.000
_cell.angle_alpha   90.00
_cell.angle_beta   90.00
_cell.angle_gamma   90.00
#
_symmetry.space_group_name_H-M   'P 1'
#
loop_
_entity.id
_entity.type
_entity.pdbx_description
1 polymer ?
#
loop_
_entity_poly.entity_id
_entity_poly.type
_entity_poly.pdbx_seq_one_letter_code
_entity_poly.pdbx_strand_id
1 'polypeptide(L)'
;CHATYEGGYCPVGLTFEQRTRMLHENPSEFRCLVDASLERHFKAIKRLVEHGTYFFDYGNSFMKAVYDAGVSEIARDGDDKNGFIFPSYVEDIMGPELFDYGYGPFRWVCLSGKHEDLVKTDRAAMECIDPTRRGQDLDNYNWIRDAEKNNLVVGTQARILYQDAVGRMNIALRFNEMVRKGEVGPIMLGRDHHDVSGTDSPFRETSNIKDGSNVMA
;
A
#
# COMPACT_ATOMS: atom_id res chain seq x y z
N CYS A 1 -15.08 0.88 8.44
CA CYS A 1 -15.22 1.87 7.35
C CYS A 1 -14.14 1.65 6.31
N HIS A 2 -14.44 0.99 5.23
CA HIS A 2 -13.46 0.79 4.15
C HIS A 2 -14.08 1.14 2.80
N ALA A 3 -13.34 1.84 1.95
CA ALA A 3 -13.79 2.31 0.64
C ALA A 3 -14.11 1.20 -0.39
N THR A 4 -13.86 -0.05 -0.06
CA THR A 4 -14.10 -1.20 -0.94
C THR A 4 -15.52 -1.74 -0.93
N TYR A 5 -16.41 -1.17 -0.12
CA TYR A 5 -17.81 -1.56 -0.15
C TYR A 5 -18.55 -0.90 -1.31
N GLU A 6 -19.53 -1.60 -1.87
CA GLU A 6 -20.54 -0.98 -2.70
C GLU A 6 -21.17 0.19 -1.93
N GLY A 7 -21.13 1.40 -2.50
CA GLY A 7 -21.55 2.63 -1.84
C GLY A 7 -20.52 3.28 -0.91
N GLY A 8 -19.28 2.80 -0.86
CA GLY A 8 -18.20 3.41 -0.11
C GLY A 8 -18.20 3.07 1.39
N TYR A 9 -18.12 4.07 2.25
CA TYR A 9 -18.06 3.88 3.70
C TYR A 9 -19.37 3.35 4.28
N CYS A 10 -19.27 2.56 5.36
CA CYS A 10 -20.41 1.97 6.03
C CYS A 10 -20.81 2.79 7.26
N PRO A 11 -22.10 3.11 7.46
CA PRO A 11 -22.57 3.81 8.65
C PRO A 11 -22.35 2.99 9.92
N VAL A 12 -21.98 3.66 11.00
CA VAL A 12 -21.86 3.04 12.32
C VAL A 12 -23.25 2.73 12.89
N GLY A 13 -23.37 1.56 13.53
CA GLY A 13 -24.58 1.16 14.26
C GLY A 13 -25.61 0.39 13.44
N LEU A 14 -25.33 0.11 12.16
CA LEU A 14 -26.20 -0.74 11.34
C LEU A 14 -25.62 -2.16 11.22
N THR A 15 -26.50 -3.17 11.22
CA THR A 15 -26.12 -4.51 10.80
C THR A 15 -25.85 -4.54 9.29
N PHE A 16 -25.22 -5.61 8.82
CA PHE A 16 -24.94 -5.79 7.39
C PHE A 16 -26.24 -5.75 6.56
N GLU A 17 -27.29 -6.43 7.01
CA GLU A 17 -28.58 -6.47 6.32
C GLU A 17 -29.27 -5.09 6.31
N GLN A 18 -29.24 -4.38 7.45
CA GLN A 18 -29.79 -3.02 7.55
C GLN A 18 -29.06 -2.07 6.60
N ARG A 19 -27.73 -2.13 6.58
CA ARG A 19 -26.90 -1.34 5.69
C ARG A 19 -27.24 -1.60 4.22
N THR A 20 -27.27 -2.87 3.80
CA THR A 20 -27.56 -3.26 2.41
C THR A 20 -28.96 -2.80 2.00
N ARG A 21 -29.96 -3.00 2.84
CA ARG A 21 -31.32 -2.53 2.60
C ARG A 21 -31.38 -1.01 2.43
N MET A 22 -30.81 -0.28 3.40
CA MET A 22 -30.84 1.19 3.38
C MET A 22 -30.12 1.78 2.18
N LEU A 23 -29.00 1.17 1.75
CA LEU A 23 -28.26 1.60 0.55
C LEU A 23 -29.14 1.59 -0.70
N HIS A 24 -30.03 0.58 -0.83
CA HIS A 24 -30.91 0.45 -1.98
C HIS A 24 -32.24 1.20 -1.84
N GLU A 25 -32.84 1.17 -0.65
CA GLU A 25 -34.17 1.74 -0.42
C GLU A 25 -34.13 3.24 -0.10
N ASN A 26 -33.09 3.72 0.61
CA ASN A 26 -32.96 5.11 0.99
C ASN A 26 -31.50 5.60 0.95
N PRO A 27 -30.91 5.76 -0.26
CA PRO A 27 -29.50 6.12 -0.42
C PRO A 27 -29.15 7.50 0.15
N SER A 28 -30.11 8.43 0.22
CA SER A 28 -29.87 9.75 0.78
C SER A 28 -29.69 9.70 2.30
N GLU A 29 -30.52 8.95 3.01
CA GLU A 29 -30.39 8.74 4.45
C GLU A 29 -29.11 7.93 4.74
N PHE A 30 -28.83 6.90 3.93
CA PHE A 30 -27.58 6.15 4.03
C PHE A 30 -26.36 7.09 3.97
N ARG A 31 -26.34 8.02 3.01
CA ARG A 31 -25.25 9.01 2.88
C ARG A 31 -25.13 9.89 4.12
N CYS A 32 -26.22 10.42 4.64
CA CYS A 32 -26.19 11.24 5.85
C CYS A 32 -25.60 10.47 7.05
N LEU A 33 -25.92 9.19 7.20
CA LEU A 33 -25.36 8.35 8.26
C LEU A 33 -23.88 8.02 8.05
N VAL A 34 -23.44 7.89 6.80
CA VAL A 34 -22.03 7.75 6.45
C VAL A 34 -21.27 9.02 6.84
N ASP A 35 -21.78 10.19 6.45
CA ASP A 35 -21.14 11.48 6.74
C ASP A 35 -21.01 11.71 8.26
N ALA A 36 -22.08 11.45 9.03
CA ALA A 36 -22.03 11.51 10.49
C ALA A 36 -21.02 10.50 11.10
N SER A 37 -20.87 9.33 10.48
CA SER A 37 -19.91 8.31 10.91
C SER A 37 -18.47 8.73 10.63
N LEU A 38 -18.22 9.37 9.49
CA LEU A 38 -16.92 9.92 9.11
C LEU A 38 -16.50 11.05 10.05
N GLU A 39 -17.40 11.99 10.36
CA GLU A 39 -17.17 13.05 11.35
C GLU A 39 -16.82 12.47 12.72
N ARG A 40 -17.58 11.47 13.17
CA ARG A 40 -17.31 10.79 14.46
C ARG A 40 -15.96 10.09 14.46
N HIS A 41 -15.60 9.44 13.36
CA HIS A 41 -14.31 8.76 13.19
C HIS A 41 -13.15 9.77 13.23
N PHE A 42 -13.27 10.86 12.49
CA PHE A 42 -12.29 11.96 12.52
C PHE A 42 -12.07 12.51 13.92
N LYS A 43 -13.17 12.81 14.67
CA LYS A 43 -13.07 13.29 16.04
C LYS A 43 -12.38 12.29 16.99
N ALA A 44 -12.57 11.00 16.76
CA ALA A 44 -11.88 9.95 17.53
C ALA A 44 -10.38 9.92 17.22
N ILE A 45 -9.99 9.97 15.94
CA ILE A 45 -8.59 10.02 15.51
C ILE A 45 -7.92 11.28 16.05
N LYS A 46 -8.56 12.45 15.92
CA LYS A 46 -8.03 13.71 16.43
C LYS A 46 -7.69 13.62 17.93
N ARG A 47 -8.58 13.06 18.74
CA ARG A 47 -8.30 12.83 20.17
C ARG A 47 -7.12 11.89 20.40
N LEU A 48 -6.98 10.82 19.61
CA LEU A 48 -5.82 9.93 19.72
C LEU A 48 -4.52 10.65 19.38
N VAL A 49 -4.51 11.48 18.35
CA VAL A 49 -3.34 12.29 17.96
C VAL A 49 -2.99 13.31 19.06
N GLU A 50 -3.98 13.98 19.65
CA GLU A 50 -3.79 14.89 20.78
C GLU A 50 -3.17 14.17 22.02
N HIS A 51 -3.37 12.86 22.15
CA HIS A 51 -2.74 12.02 23.18
C HIS A 51 -1.41 11.38 22.74
N GLY A 52 -0.83 11.82 21.63
CA GLY A 52 0.49 11.41 21.17
C GLY A 52 0.51 10.21 20.21
N THR A 53 -0.63 9.75 19.72
CA THR A 53 -0.67 8.73 18.65
C THR A 53 -0.25 9.35 17.33
N TYR A 54 0.72 8.73 16.64
CA TYR A 54 1.03 9.10 15.26
C TYR A 54 0.03 8.43 14.32
N PHE A 55 -0.75 9.23 13.64
CA PHE A 55 -1.73 8.78 12.65
C PHE A 55 -1.33 9.24 11.25
N PHE A 56 -1.51 8.40 10.26
CA PHE A 56 -1.41 8.72 8.84
C PHE A 56 -2.52 8.02 8.06
N ASP A 57 -2.99 8.64 7.00
CA ASP A 57 -3.88 7.99 6.03
C ASP A 57 -3.04 7.34 4.93
N TYR A 58 -3.54 6.24 4.35
CA TYR A 58 -2.77 5.50 3.34
C TYR A 58 -2.57 6.30 2.04
N GLY A 59 -3.63 6.90 1.49
CA GLY A 59 -3.56 7.64 0.24
C GLY A 59 -4.58 8.79 0.19
N ASN A 60 -4.82 9.47 1.29
CA ASN A 60 -5.82 10.55 1.44
C ASN A 60 -7.29 10.12 1.31
N SER A 61 -7.57 8.84 1.15
CA SER A 61 -8.93 8.32 0.98
C SER A 61 -9.88 8.71 2.10
N PHE A 62 -9.44 8.47 3.34
CA PHE A 62 -10.21 8.81 4.53
C PHE A 62 -10.32 10.32 4.71
N MET A 63 -9.21 11.04 4.62
CA MET A 63 -9.17 12.50 4.81
C MET A 63 -10.05 13.21 3.79
N LYS A 64 -9.98 12.78 2.52
CA LYS A 64 -10.85 13.32 1.46
C LYS A 64 -12.33 13.02 1.71
N ALA A 65 -12.66 11.81 2.15
CA ALA A 65 -14.02 11.43 2.46
C ALA A 65 -14.60 12.25 3.64
N VAL A 66 -13.80 12.52 4.67
CA VAL A 66 -14.17 13.37 5.80
C VAL A 66 -14.41 14.82 5.35
N TYR A 67 -13.55 15.34 4.48
CA TYR A 67 -13.73 16.68 3.89
C TYR A 67 -15.02 16.77 3.07
N ASP A 68 -15.27 15.78 2.20
CA ASP A 68 -16.48 15.70 1.38
C ASP A 68 -17.77 15.52 2.22
N ALA A 69 -17.65 14.99 3.44
CA ALA A 69 -18.73 14.93 4.44
C ALA A 69 -18.99 16.27 5.14
N GLY A 70 -18.28 17.34 4.75
CA GLY A 70 -18.48 18.71 5.27
C GLY A 70 -17.58 19.08 6.45
N VAL A 71 -16.63 18.23 6.84
CA VAL A 71 -15.69 18.49 7.95
C VAL A 71 -14.43 19.17 7.41
N SER A 72 -14.53 20.48 7.14
CA SER A 72 -13.42 21.26 6.54
C SER A 72 -12.18 21.35 7.44
N GLU A 73 -12.31 21.15 8.74
CA GLU A 73 -11.20 21.18 9.71
C GLU A 73 -10.14 20.10 9.45
N ILE A 74 -10.43 19.05 8.69
CA ILE A 74 -9.44 18.04 8.30
C ILE A 74 -8.47 18.54 7.22
N ALA A 75 -8.85 19.57 6.48
CA ALA A 75 -8.02 20.20 5.47
C ALA A 75 -7.23 21.37 6.05
N ARG A 76 -6.01 21.58 5.56
CA ARG A 76 -5.19 22.76 5.92
C ARG A 76 -5.90 24.02 5.44
N ASP A 77 -6.04 24.98 6.33
CA ASP A 77 -6.75 26.24 6.08
C ASP A 77 -8.21 26.04 5.58
N GLY A 78 -8.80 24.88 5.83
CA GLY A 78 -10.16 24.56 5.44
C GLY A 78 -10.36 24.27 3.95
N ASP A 79 -9.29 24.18 3.16
CA ASP A 79 -9.33 23.88 1.72
C ASP A 79 -8.46 22.65 1.40
N ASP A 80 -9.08 21.61 0.83
CA ASP A 80 -8.42 20.35 0.49
C ASP A 80 -7.30 20.50 -0.57
N LYS A 81 -7.28 21.60 -1.32
CA LYS A 81 -6.19 21.93 -2.24
C LYS A 81 -4.88 22.23 -1.52
N ASN A 82 -4.94 22.64 -0.27
CA ASN A 82 -3.78 22.89 0.57
C ASN A 82 -3.27 21.60 1.27
N GLY A 83 -3.91 20.45 1.02
CA GLY A 83 -3.64 19.19 1.67
C GLY A 83 -4.37 19.03 3.00
N PHE A 84 -4.01 18.01 3.76
CA PHE A 84 -4.70 17.60 4.98
C PHE A 84 -3.82 17.79 6.22
N ILE A 85 -4.47 17.86 7.39
CA ILE A 85 -3.77 18.06 8.68
C ILE A 85 -3.01 16.81 9.14
N PHE A 86 -3.43 15.62 8.71
CA PHE A 86 -2.71 14.37 8.96
C PHE A 86 -1.84 14.00 7.76
N PRO A 87 -0.69 13.32 7.99
CA PRO A 87 0.15 12.84 6.91
C PRO A 87 -0.56 11.83 6.00
N SER A 88 -0.27 11.89 4.72
CA SER A 88 -0.54 10.81 3.77
C SER A 88 0.64 9.83 3.75
N TYR A 89 0.37 8.55 3.94
CA TYR A 89 1.41 7.52 3.85
C TYR A 89 2.13 7.55 2.50
N VAL A 90 1.37 7.71 1.42
CA VAL A 90 1.93 7.72 0.07
C VAL A 90 2.66 9.03 -0.22
N GLU A 91 2.06 10.18 0.10
CA GLU A 91 2.60 11.50 -0.27
C GLU A 91 3.70 11.98 0.67
N ASP A 92 3.51 11.82 1.98
CA ASP A 92 4.38 12.42 2.98
C ASP A 92 5.43 11.43 3.53
N ILE A 93 5.21 10.11 3.38
CA ILE A 93 6.11 9.08 3.91
C ILE A 93 6.77 8.31 2.76
N MET A 94 6.01 7.52 1.99
CA MET A 94 6.59 6.68 0.94
C MET A 94 7.19 7.50 -0.21
N GLY A 95 6.56 8.62 -0.56
CA GLY A 95 7.04 9.52 -1.61
C GLY A 95 8.48 9.96 -1.36
N PRO A 96 8.73 10.77 -0.34
CA PRO A 96 10.06 11.32 -0.07
C PRO A 96 11.08 10.27 0.40
N GLU A 97 10.64 9.20 1.09
CA GLU A 97 11.57 8.23 1.68
C GLU A 97 11.93 7.08 0.72
N LEU A 98 11.06 6.73 -0.22
CA LEU A 98 11.25 5.58 -1.11
C LEU A 98 11.08 5.94 -2.59
N PHE A 99 9.95 6.52 -2.99
CA PHE A 99 9.62 6.68 -4.41
C PHE A 99 10.52 7.68 -5.12
N ASP A 100 10.91 8.76 -4.45
CA ASP A 100 11.87 9.76 -4.97
C ASP A 100 13.26 9.17 -5.26
N TYR A 101 13.57 8.04 -4.63
CA TYR A 101 14.80 7.28 -4.86
C TYR A 101 14.61 6.08 -5.80
N GLY A 102 13.43 5.96 -6.42
CA GLY A 102 13.13 4.90 -7.37
C GLY A 102 12.79 3.55 -6.73
N TYR A 103 12.63 3.47 -5.40
CA TYR A 103 12.16 2.27 -4.74
C TYR A 103 10.66 2.09 -4.96
N GLY A 104 10.26 0.87 -5.21
CA GLY A 104 8.86 0.50 -5.35
C GLY A 104 8.64 -0.99 -5.13
N PRO A 105 7.39 -1.41 -5.01
CA PRO A 105 7.05 -2.81 -4.83
C PRO A 105 7.59 -3.67 -5.97
N PHE A 106 8.26 -4.73 -5.61
CA PHE A 106 8.79 -5.74 -6.52
C PHE A 106 8.56 -7.11 -5.92
N ARG A 107 7.87 -7.96 -6.65
CA ARG A 107 7.58 -9.31 -6.17
C ARG A 107 7.85 -10.36 -7.21
N TRP A 108 8.12 -11.57 -6.74
CA TRP A 108 8.23 -12.74 -7.59
C TRP A 108 7.47 -13.93 -7.00
N VAL A 109 7.06 -14.81 -7.89
CA VAL A 109 6.39 -16.07 -7.56
C VAL A 109 7.09 -17.19 -8.29
N CYS A 110 7.54 -18.20 -7.56
CA CYS A 110 8.07 -19.44 -8.14
C CYS A 110 6.90 -20.32 -8.58
N LEU A 111 6.64 -20.37 -9.90
CA LEU A 111 5.49 -21.08 -10.46
C LEU A 111 5.56 -22.60 -10.34
N SER A 112 6.75 -23.13 -10.03
CA SER A 112 6.92 -24.56 -9.71
C SER A 112 6.17 -24.98 -8.44
N GLY A 113 5.83 -24.01 -7.56
CA GLY A 113 5.28 -24.28 -6.23
C GLY A 113 6.26 -24.93 -5.26
N LYS A 114 7.52 -25.12 -5.66
CA LYS A 114 8.54 -25.77 -4.84
C LYS A 114 9.22 -24.76 -3.91
N HIS A 115 9.25 -25.08 -2.63
CA HIS A 115 9.94 -24.25 -1.64
C HIS A 115 11.44 -24.10 -1.92
N GLU A 116 12.09 -25.12 -2.45
CA GLU A 116 13.49 -25.09 -2.82
C GLU A 116 13.81 -24.01 -3.88
N ASP A 117 12.88 -23.77 -4.82
CA ASP A 117 13.04 -22.71 -5.81
C ASP A 117 12.96 -21.33 -5.17
N LEU A 118 12.07 -21.16 -4.18
CA LEU A 118 11.99 -19.91 -3.42
C LEU A 118 13.29 -19.66 -2.64
N VAL A 119 13.83 -20.65 -1.95
CA VAL A 119 15.11 -20.54 -1.21
C VAL A 119 16.27 -20.16 -2.14
N LYS A 120 16.32 -20.75 -3.35
CA LYS A 120 17.32 -20.40 -4.36
C LYS A 120 17.15 -18.97 -4.86
N THR A 121 15.93 -18.53 -5.13
CA THR A 121 15.64 -17.16 -5.57
C THR A 121 15.90 -16.14 -4.49
N ASP A 122 15.57 -16.42 -3.23
CA ASP A 122 15.90 -15.59 -2.09
C ASP A 122 17.42 -15.34 -1.99
N ARG A 123 18.22 -16.41 -2.10
CA ARG A 123 19.68 -16.31 -2.08
C ARG A 123 20.20 -15.47 -3.23
N ALA A 124 19.71 -15.72 -4.45
CA ALA A 124 20.10 -14.97 -5.63
C ALA A 124 19.72 -13.49 -5.54
N ALA A 125 18.55 -13.17 -4.96
CA ALA A 125 18.13 -11.79 -4.72
C ALA A 125 19.04 -11.10 -3.69
N MET A 126 19.39 -11.76 -2.59
CA MET A 126 20.34 -11.21 -1.60
C MET A 126 21.73 -10.93 -2.19
N GLU A 127 22.21 -11.76 -3.12
CA GLU A 127 23.47 -11.52 -3.85
C GLU A 127 23.43 -10.25 -4.73
N CYS A 128 22.23 -9.81 -5.14
CA CYS A 128 22.02 -8.60 -5.95
C CYS A 128 21.80 -7.33 -5.10
N ILE A 129 21.62 -7.46 -3.79
CA ILE A 129 21.32 -6.36 -2.87
C ILE A 129 22.59 -5.99 -2.09
N ASP A 130 22.99 -4.73 -2.16
CA ASP A 130 24.02 -4.18 -1.27
C ASP A 130 23.38 -3.59 -0.02
N PRO A 131 23.42 -4.28 1.14
CA PRO A 131 22.77 -3.84 2.36
C PRO A 131 23.42 -2.60 2.99
N THR A 132 24.56 -2.15 2.45
CA THR A 132 25.27 -0.98 2.99
C THR A 132 24.92 0.33 2.28
N ARG A 133 24.23 0.25 1.14
CA ARG A 133 23.92 1.40 0.29
C ARG A 133 22.87 2.33 0.89
N ARG A 134 21.77 1.76 1.38
CA ARG A 134 20.64 2.48 2.01
C ARG A 134 19.96 1.63 3.07
N GLY A 135 19.25 2.28 4.00
CA GLY A 135 18.44 1.59 5.00
C GLY A 135 17.41 0.63 4.39
N GLN A 136 16.76 1.04 3.29
CA GLN A 136 15.81 0.18 2.58
C GLN A 136 16.47 -1.07 1.98
N ASP A 137 17.71 -0.99 1.50
CA ASP A 137 18.43 -2.17 1.02
C ASP A 137 18.80 -3.13 2.16
N LEU A 138 19.17 -2.59 3.32
CA LEU A 138 19.37 -3.38 4.53
C LEU A 138 18.07 -4.06 4.98
N ASP A 139 16.96 -3.35 4.95
CA ASP A 139 15.66 -3.89 5.30
C ASP A 139 15.23 -5.00 4.33
N ASN A 140 15.40 -4.80 3.02
CA ASN A 140 15.14 -5.82 2.00
C ASN A 140 15.99 -7.07 2.24
N TYR A 141 17.29 -6.89 2.51
CA TYR A 141 18.20 -8.01 2.80
C TYR A 141 17.77 -8.79 4.04
N ASN A 142 17.47 -8.09 5.14
CA ASN A 142 17.00 -8.69 6.38
C ASN A 142 15.65 -9.39 6.21
N TRP A 143 14.75 -8.78 5.43
CA TRP A 143 13.43 -9.34 5.13
C TRP A 143 13.52 -10.71 4.46
N ILE A 144 14.39 -10.86 3.45
CA ILE A 144 14.60 -12.14 2.77
C ILE A 144 15.31 -13.12 3.71
N ARG A 145 16.41 -12.69 4.37
CA ARG A 145 17.20 -13.54 5.25
C ARG A 145 16.36 -14.18 6.35
N ASP A 146 15.47 -13.41 6.93
CA ASP A 146 14.67 -13.84 8.08
C ASP A 146 13.26 -14.33 7.70
N ALA A 147 12.99 -14.47 6.38
CA ALA A 147 11.67 -14.79 5.86
C ALA A 147 11.10 -16.11 6.38
N GLU A 148 11.90 -17.17 6.40
CA GLU A 148 11.47 -18.48 6.94
C GLU A 148 11.19 -18.41 8.43
N LYS A 149 12.09 -17.80 9.18
CA LYS A 149 11.95 -17.61 10.63
C LYS A 149 10.67 -16.87 11.01
N ASN A 150 10.27 -15.91 10.17
CA ASN A 150 9.10 -15.07 10.39
C ASN A 150 7.84 -15.60 9.68
N ASN A 151 7.88 -16.77 9.07
CA ASN A 151 6.76 -17.35 8.33
C ASN A 151 6.16 -16.38 7.29
N LEU A 152 7.00 -15.69 6.52
CA LEU A 152 6.56 -14.67 5.56
C LEU A 152 5.93 -15.25 4.29
N VAL A 153 5.92 -16.56 4.12
CA VAL A 153 5.22 -17.23 3.03
C VAL A 153 3.96 -17.89 3.54
N VAL A 154 2.84 -17.47 3.01
CA VAL A 154 1.54 -18.08 3.31
C VAL A 154 0.86 -18.46 2.00
N GLY A 155 0.73 -19.75 1.76
CA GLY A 155 -0.04 -20.32 0.66
C GLY A 155 0.63 -20.36 -0.72
N THR A 156 1.69 -19.59 -0.97
CA THR A 156 2.42 -19.60 -2.25
C THR A 156 3.91 -19.34 -2.07
N GLN A 157 4.72 -19.81 -3.00
CA GLN A 157 6.18 -19.60 -2.98
C GLN A 157 6.52 -18.24 -3.61
N ALA A 158 6.35 -17.17 -2.82
CA ALA A 158 6.47 -15.78 -3.28
C ALA A 158 7.22 -14.89 -2.28
N ARG A 159 7.79 -13.79 -2.80
CA ARG A 159 8.36 -12.69 -2.01
C ARG A 159 7.91 -11.35 -2.55
N ILE A 160 7.93 -10.34 -1.69
CA ILE A 160 7.75 -8.94 -2.03
C ILE A 160 8.84 -8.11 -1.36
N LEU A 161 9.40 -7.17 -2.10
CA LEU A 161 10.38 -6.19 -1.63
C LEU A 161 9.98 -4.80 -2.08
N TYR A 162 10.56 -3.79 -1.46
CA TYR A 162 10.62 -2.43 -1.99
C TYR A 162 12.01 -2.18 -2.53
N GLN A 163 12.21 -2.43 -3.82
CA GLN A 163 13.51 -2.39 -4.48
C GLN A 163 13.57 -1.26 -5.51
N ASP A 164 14.73 -0.63 -5.66
CA ASP A 164 14.93 0.39 -6.67
C ASP A 164 15.01 -0.18 -8.10
N ALA A 165 15.00 0.70 -9.09
CA ALA A 165 14.98 0.29 -10.51
C ALA A 165 16.17 -0.59 -10.88
N VAL A 166 17.37 -0.27 -10.39
CA VAL A 166 18.61 -1.04 -10.69
C VAL A 166 18.56 -2.40 -10.01
N GLY A 167 18.14 -2.45 -8.75
CA GLY A 167 17.99 -3.70 -8.00
C GLY A 167 16.94 -4.62 -8.64
N ARG A 168 15.78 -4.09 -9.04
CA ARG A 168 14.75 -4.85 -9.76
C ARG A 168 15.30 -5.46 -11.04
N MET A 169 16.03 -4.67 -11.84
CA MET A 169 16.65 -5.15 -13.07
C MET A 169 17.68 -6.26 -12.81
N ASN A 170 18.57 -6.07 -11.86
CA ASN A 170 19.62 -7.05 -11.54
C ASN A 170 19.02 -8.37 -11.05
N ILE A 171 18.04 -8.32 -10.15
CA ILE A 171 17.35 -9.51 -9.66
C ILE A 171 16.62 -10.22 -10.81
N ALA A 172 15.90 -9.48 -11.67
CA ALA A 172 15.17 -10.05 -12.80
C ALA A 172 16.12 -10.74 -13.79
N LEU A 173 17.26 -10.12 -14.13
CA LEU A 173 18.28 -10.72 -15.01
C LEU A 173 18.87 -11.98 -14.39
N ARG A 174 19.16 -11.95 -13.08
CA ARG A 174 19.68 -13.13 -12.37
C ARG A 174 18.68 -14.29 -12.38
N PHE A 175 17.41 -14.01 -12.13
CA PHE A 175 16.36 -15.01 -12.19
C PHE A 175 16.19 -15.60 -13.60
N ASN A 176 16.24 -14.75 -14.61
CA ASN A 176 16.20 -15.19 -16.01
C ASN A 176 17.35 -16.18 -16.34
N GLU A 177 18.55 -15.90 -15.84
CA GLU A 177 19.68 -16.79 -16.00
C GLU A 177 19.46 -18.14 -15.31
N MET A 178 18.93 -18.12 -14.07
CA MET A 178 18.64 -19.34 -13.32
C MET A 178 17.60 -20.22 -14.01
N VAL A 179 16.52 -19.62 -14.53
CA VAL A 179 15.51 -20.33 -15.30
C VAL A 179 16.10 -20.93 -16.58
N ARG A 180 16.89 -20.14 -17.34
CA ARG A 180 17.56 -20.59 -18.57
C ARG A 180 18.51 -21.77 -18.32
N LYS A 181 19.17 -21.81 -17.16
CA LYS A 181 20.04 -22.91 -16.75
C LYS A 181 19.32 -24.12 -16.16
N GLY A 182 18.01 -24.01 -15.94
CA GLY A 182 17.23 -25.06 -15.28
C GLY A 182 17.51 -25.19 -13.78
N GLU A 183 18.08 -24.17 -13.13
CA GLU A 183 18.36 -24.16 -11.69
C GLU A 183 17.09 -24.03 -10.87
N VAL A 184 16.06 -23.35 -11.42
CA VAL A 184 14.72 -23.16 -10.87
C VAL A 184 13.68 -23.27 -11.97
N GLY A 185 12.42 -23.50 -11.59
CA GLY A 185 11.28 -23.46 -12.48
C GLY A 185 10.93 -22.03 -12.93
N PRO A 186 9.88 -21.86 -13.76
CA PRO A 186 9.45 -20.54 -14.21
C PRO A 186 9.13 -19.60 -13.05
N ILE A 187 9.45 -18.32 -13.21
CA ILE A 187 9.23 -17.28 -12.22
C ILE A 187 8.36 -16.19 -12.84
N MET A 188 7.29 -15.79 -12.14
CA MET A 188 6.54 -14.60 -12.48
C MET A 188 7.05 -13.41 -11.68
N LEU A 189 7.38 -12.34 -12.38
CA LEU A 189 7.73 -11.05 -11.77
C LEU A 189 6.54 -10.11 -11.86
N GLY A 190 6.35 -9.30 -10.85
CA GLY A 190 5.29 -8.32 -10.84
C GLY A 190 5.61 -7.13 -9.96
N ARG A 191 4.92 -6.03 -10.25
CA ARG A 191 4.85 -4.83 -9.41
C ARG A 191 3.51 -4.82 -8.70
N ASP A 192 3.44 -4.14 -7.58
CA ASP A 192 2.16 -3.90 -6.92
C ASP A 192 1.39 -2.81 -7.66
N HIS A 193 0.06 -2.84 -7.59
CA HIS A 193 -0.79 -1.79 -8.16
C HIS A 193 -0.62 -0.42 -7.46
N HIS A 194 0.03 -0.38 -6.31
CA HIS A 194 0.43 0.87 -5.64
C HIS A 194 1.80 1.40 -6.05
N ASP A 195 2.49 0.74 -6.97
CA ASP A 195 3.81 1.15 -7.40
C ASP A 195 3.71 2.31 -8.40
N VAL A 196 4.11 3.48 -7.96
CA VAL A 196 4.21 4.69 -8.78
C VAL A 196 5.65 5.09 -9.05
N SER A 197 6.62 4.30 -8.61
CA SER A 197 8.04 4.60 -8.79
C SER A 197 8.43 4.58 -10.27
N GLY A 198 9.13 5.61 -10.71
CA GLY A 198 9.60 5.73 -12.09
C GLY A 198 8.55 6.21 -13.10
N THR A 199 7.41 6.73 -12.63
CA THR A 199 6.42 7.40 -13.47
C THR A 199 6.61 8.91 -13.44
N ASP A 200 6.12 9.61 -14.47
CA ASP A 200 6.14 11.07 -14.53
C ASP A 200 5.12 11.70 -13.57
N SER A 201 4.12 10.93 -13.17
CA SER A 201 3.10 11.31 -12.20
C SER A 201 3.24 10.45 -10.96
N PRO A 202 4.25 10.71 -10.12
CA PRO A 202 4.65 9.81 -9.05
C PRO A 202 3.58 9.69 -7.96
N PHE A 203 3.97 9.44 -6.74
CA PHE A 203 3.11 9.20 -5.58
C PHE A 203 1.95 10.20 -5.39
N ARG A 204 2.03 11.43 -5.94
CA ARG A 204 0.96 12.43 -5.86
C ARG A 204 -0.32 12.02 -6.58
N GLU A 205 -0.19 11.33 -7.71
CA GLU A 205 -1.34 10.81 -8.43
C GLU A 205 -2.09 9.77 -7.59
N THR A 206 -1.35 8.89 -6.93
CA THR A 206 -1.91 7.91 -5.99
C THR A 206 -2.61 8.60 -4.82
N SER A 207 -2.04 9.67 -4.27
CA SER A 207 -2.64 10.38 -3.14
C SER A 207 -3.95 11.09 -3.48
N ASN A 208 -4.17 11.41 -4.75
CA ASN A 208 -5.41 12.01 -5.24
C ASN A 208 -6.52 10.99 -5.55
N ILE A 209 -6.19 9.71 -5.64
CA ILE A 209 -7.15 8.65 -5.86
C ILE A 209 -7.83 8.31 -4.54
N LYS A 210 -9.16 8.30 -4.51
CA LYS A 210 -9.94 8.13 -3.27
C LYS A 210 -9.68 6.83 -2.51
N ASP A 211 -9.34 5.77 -3.19
CA ASP A 211 -9.05 4.47 -2.58
C ASP A 211 -7.56 4.15 -2.44
N GLY A 212 -6.69 5.01 -2.98
CA GLY A 212 -5.24 4.82 -2.94
C GLY A 212 -4.74 3.56 -3.64
N SER A 213 -5.61 2.83 -4.32
CA SER A 213 -5.32 1.49 -4.84
C SER A 213 -5.19 1.41 -6.36
N ASN A 214 -5.53 2.46 -7.06
CA ASN A 214 -5.70 2.44 -8.52
C ASN A 214 -4.55 3.05 -9.30
N VAL A 215 -3.35 2.93 -8.82
CA VAL A 215 -2.22 3.24 -9.67
C VAL A 215 -2.01 2.07 -10.60
N MET A 216 -2.30 2.29 -11.85
CA MET A 216 -2.01 1.33 -12.89
C MET A 216 -0.52 1.05 -12.93
N ALA A 217 -0.17 -0.18 -12.69
CA ALA A 217 1.18 -0.65 -12.87
C ALA A 217 1.54 -0.69 -14.37
#